data_0ed7c086420986201181cce56c171f3b
#
_entry.id   0ed7c086420986201181cce56c171f3b
#
_cell.length_a   1.000
_cell.length_b   1.000
_cell.length_c   1.000
_cell.angle_alpha   90.00
_cell.angle_beta   90.00
_cell.angle_gamma   90.00
#
_symmetry.space_group_name_H-M   'P 1'
#
loop_
_entity.id
_entity.type
_entity.pdbx_description
1 polymer ?
#
loop_
_entity_poly.entity_id
_entity_poly.type
_entity_poly.pdbx_seq_one_letter_code
_entity_poly.pdbx_strand_id
1 'polypeptide(L)'
;GSLKAAMEQGARWDVLPLNERQHIAWPRGRVLWLYQRCTVSKDLNGYPLKGLTLRLSTAWWAEDAQLYINGELVQAGDLFDFFTRLGLSTAVVPGQSFDVVLRLESPKHDAGALVRSHLIYEAPNHSVSPEPGFVAAELQVLQYYLQALTPEKLPRLEALITKEWQASHGDLHQCLASLRHSILPYGDWVKQRQIHCVGHAHLDLAWLWPVADTWRAAERTFQSVLTLQQDFPELTYTHSSPALFAWLEAHRPEPFHQVQQQVKTGKWSIDAGLWVEPELTIASGESISRQILYGQRYCQSKFGATV
;
A
#
# COMPACT_ATOMS: atom_id res chain seq x y z
N GLY A 1 -20.72 -8.43 19.49
CA GLY A 1 -20.44 -9.85 19.73
C GLY A 1 -18.96 -10.08 19.98
N SER A 2 -18.60 -11.17 20.64
CA SER A 2 -17.20 -11.54 20.86
C SER A 2 -16.75 -12.55 19.77
N LEU A 3 -15.45 -12.64 19.52
CA LEU A 3 -14.86 -13.65 18.63
C LEU A 3 -15.32 -15.07 19.05
N LYS A 4 -15.33 -15.34 20.36
CA LYS A 4 -15.78 -16.63 20.91
C LYS A 4 -17.20 -16.96 20.47
N ALA A 5 -18.14 -16.01 20.59
CA ALA A 5 -19.52 -16.20 20.14
C ALA A 5 -19.63 -16.38 18.61
N ALA A 6 -18.77 -15.72 17.84
CA ALA A 6 -18.73 -15.87 16.38
C ALA A 6 -18.16 -17.24 15.95
N MET A 7 -17.24 -17.82 16.74
CA MET A 7 -16.54 -19.08 16.42
C MET A 7 -17.14 -20.31 17.12
N GLU A 8 -18.17 -20.15 17.97
CA GLU A 8 -18.80 -21.29 18.67
C GLU A 8 -19.36 -22.31 17.67
N GLN A 9 -19.18 -23.61 18.00
CA GLN A 9 -19.73 -24.72 17.21
C GLN A 9 -21.26 -24.58 17.14
N GLY A 10 -21.79 -24.30 15.94
CA GLY A 10 -23.20 -24.05 15.71
C GLY A 10 -23.55 -22.64 15.28
N ALA A 11 -22.59 -21.70 15.27
CA ALA A 11 -22.81 -20.41 14.61
C ALA A 11 -23.14 -20.63 13.14
N ARG A 12 -24.31 -20.19 12.71
CA ARG A 12 -24.73 -20.30 11.33
C ARG A 12 -24.12 -19.13 10.54
N TRP A 13 -23.19 -19.45 9.66
CA TRP A 13 -22.62 -18.50 8.71
C TRP A 13 -23.40 -18.49 7.42
N ASP A 14 -23.84 -17.33 6.99
CA ASP A 14 -24.47 -17.14 5.70
C ASP A 14 -23.41 -16.77 4.65
N VAL A 15 -23.55 -17.31 3.44
CA VAL A 15 -22.69 -16.92 2.32
C VAL A 15 -23.15 -15.56 1.82
N LEU A 16 -22.26 -14.58 1.86
CA LEU A 16 -22.55 -13.23 1.39
C LEU A 16 -22.22 -13.07 -0.10
N PRO A 17 -23.13 -12.49 -0.89
CA PRO A 17 -22.85 -12.20 -2.30
C PRO A 17 -21.89 -11.01 -2.43
N LEU A 18 -21.13 -11.01 -3.52
CA LEU A 18 -20.40 -9.82 -3.96
C LEU A 18 -21.35 -8.88 -4.72
N ASN A 19 -21.19 -7.59 -4.53
CA ASN A 19 -21.92 -6.60 -5.31
C ASN A 19 -21.28 -6.39 -6.70
N GLU A 20 -21.81 -5.45 -7.52
CA GLU A 20 -21.32 -5.15 -8.86
C GLU A 20 -19.83 -4.71 -8.88
N ARG A 21 -19.35 -4.12 -7.78
CA ARG A 21 -17.94 -3.72 -7.62
C ARG A 21 -17.05 -4.85 -7.07
N GLN A 22 -17.60 -6.08 -6.96
CA GLN A 22 -16.91 -7.21 -6.33
C GLN A 22 -16.57 -7.00 -4.87
N HIS A 23 -17.35 -6.20 -4.14
CA HIS A 23 -17.20 -5.95 -2.71
C HIS A 23 -18.28 -6.66 -1.90
N ILE A 24 -17.98 -7.00 -0.64
CA ILE A 24 -18.98 -7.33 0.37
C ILE A 24 -19.33 -6.02 1.07
N ALA A 25 -20.57 -5.53 0.89
CA ALA A 25 -21.05 -4.29 1.50
C ALA A 25 -22.12 -4.54 2.56
N TRP A 26 -22.17 -3.70 3.59
CA TRP A 26 -23.18 -3.76 4.64
C TRP A 26 -23.60 -2.35 5.09
N PRO A 27 -24.83 -2.21 5.69
CA PRO A 27 -25.37 -0.91 6.06
C PRO A 27 -24.50 -0.14 7.07
N ARG A 28 -24.58 1.19 7.03
CA ARG A 28 -23.92 2.11 7.97
C ARG A 28 -24.29 1.82 9.42
N GLY A 29 -23.35 2.08 10.35
CA GLY A 29 -23.54 1.92 11.79
C GLY A 29 -23.79 0.47 12.22
N ARG A 30 -23.31 -0.50 11.46
CA ARG A 30 -23.46 -1.93 11.71
C ARG A 30 -22.11 -2.62 11.78
N VAL A 31 -22.06 -3.65 12.63
CA VAL A 31 -20.92 -4.57 12.73
C VAL A 31 -21.20 -5.79 11.87
N LEU A 32 -20.23 -6.14 11.03
CA LEU A 32 -20.21 -7.38 10.25
C LEU A 32 -19.07 -8.26 10.74
N TRP A 33 -19.36 -9.54 10.93
CA TRP A 33 -18.37 -10.58 11.14
C TRP A 33 -18.26 -11.41 9.88
N LEU A 34 -17.05 -11.62 9.40
CA LEU A 34 -16.75 -12.46 8.25
C LEU A 34 -15.82 -13.58 8.69
N TYR A 35 -16.06 -14.77 8.18
CA TYR A 35 -15.21 -15.93 8.41
C TYR A 35 -14.89 -16.61 7.08
N GLN A 36 -13.63 -16.99 6.91
CA GLN A 36 -13.19 -17.82 5.80
C GLN A 36 -12.10 -18.78 6.26
N ARG A 37 -12.25 -20.06 5.95
CA ARG A 37 -11.15 -21.02 6.02
C ARG A 37 -10.41 -21.03 4.69
N CYS A 38 -9.15 -20.67 4.73
CA CYS A 38 -8.24 -20.65 3.60
C CYS A 38 -7.40 -21.93 3.63
N THR A 39 -7.52 -22.80 2.63
CA THR A 39 -6.72 -24.02 2.52
C THR A 39 -5.78 -23.92 1.33
N VAL A 40 -4.50 -24.19 1.55
CA VAL A 40 -3.47 -24.18 0.51
C VAL A 40 -3.69 -25.34 -0.44
N SER A 41 -3.93 -25.06 -1.71
CA SER A 41 -4.01 -26.07 -2.77
C SER A 41 -2.63 -26.62 -3.16
N LYS A 42 -2.58 -27.69 -3.94
CA LYS A 42 -1.33 -28.25 -4.46
C LYS A 42 -0.66 -27.28 -5.44
N ASP A 43 -1.44 -26.67 -6.28
CA ASP A 43 -1.03 -25.73 -7.32
C ASP A 43 -2.10 -24.65 -7.53
N LEU A 44 -1.73 -23.60 -8.25
CA LEU A 44 -2.61 -22.57 -8.78
C LEU A 44 -2.39 -22.49 -10.29
N ASN A 45 -3.37 -22.93 -11.07
CA ASN A 45 -3.29 -22.99 -12.53
C ASN A 45 -2.02 -23.71 -13.04
N GLY A 46 -1.65 -24.83 -12.39
CA GLY A 46 -0.47 -25.62 -12.71
C GLY A 46 0.85 -25.14 -12.08
N TYR A 47 0.86 -23.97 -11.44
CA TYR A 47 2.04 -23.49 -10.71
C TYR A 47 2.08 -24.07 -9.28
N PRO A 48 3.13 -24.82 -8.89
CA PRO A 48 3.18 -25.49 -7.58
C PRO A 48 3.33 -24.49 -6.44
N LEU A 49 2.53 -24.64 -5.38
CA LEU A 49 2.52 -23.72 -4.25
C LEU A 49 3.43 -24.11 -3.08
N LYS A 50 3.86 -25.37 -3.01
CA LYS A 50 4.72 -25.88 -1.91
C LYS A 50 5.98 -25.04 -1.75
N GLY A 51 6.24 -24.57 -0.53
CA GLY A 51 7.44 -23.80 -0.18
C GLY A 51 7.37 -22.30 -0.47
N LEU A 52 6.27 -21.82 -1.07
CA LEU A 52 6.07 -20.40 -1.26
C LEU A 52 5.70 -19.70 0.05
N THR A 53 6.02 -18.41 0.14
CA THR A 53 5.48 -17.52 1.18
C THR A 53 4.01 -17.21 0.87
N LEU A 54 3.15 -17.30 1.87
CA LEU A 54 1.74 -16.95 1.76
C LEU A 54 1.45 -15.67 2.55
N ARG A 55 0.80 -14.73 1.89
CA ARG A 55 0.27 -13.50 2.50
C ARG A 55 -1.24 -13.39 2.29
N LEU A 56 -1.90 -12.78 3.28
CA LEU A 56 -3.27 -12.29 3.17
C LEU A 56 -3.23 -10.80 2.88
N SER A 57 -3.84 -10.38 1.79
CA SER A 57 -4.05 -8.95 1.47
C SER A 57 -5.53 -8.64 1.55
N THR A 58 -5.91 -7.76 2.49
CA THR A 58 -7.28 -7.28 2.63
C THR A 58 -7.31 -5.76 2.56
N ALA A 59 -8.44 -5.21 2.09
CA ALA A 59 -8.72 -3.79 2.16
C ALA A 59 -10.20 -3.60 2.53
N TRP A 60 -10.48 -2.66 3.42
CA TRP A 60 -11.81 -2.39 3.94
C TRP A 60 -12.14 -0.90 3.97
N TRP A 61 -13.42 -0.59 3.99
CA TRP A 61 -13.97 0.69 4.33
C TRP A 61 -14.80 0.51 5.61
N ALA A 62 -14.15 0.72 6.77
CA ALA A 62 -14.68 0.46 8.09
C ALA A 62 -14.13 1.47 9.11
N GLU A 63 -14.95 1.94 10.03
CA GLU A 63 -14.54 2.83 11.13
C GLU A 63 -13.70 2.10 12.18
N ASP A 64 -13.96 0.79 12.38
CA ASP A 64 -13.17 -0.12 13.22
C ASP A 64 -13.07 -1.48 12.53
N ALA A 65 -11.87 -2.01 12.46
CA ALA A 65 -11.56 -3.28 11.87
C ALA A 65 -10.65 -4.11 12.77
N GLN A 66 -10.96 -5.39 12.89
CA GLN A 66 -10.15 -6.35 13.64
C GLN A 66 -9.97 -7.61 12.80
N LEU A 67 -8.72 -7.97 12.53
CA LEU A 67 -8.34 -9.17 11.79
C LEU A 67 -7.79 -10.21 12.76
N TYR A 68 -8.36 -11.38 12.70
CA TYR A 68 -7.93 -12.53 13.49
C TYR A 68 -7.49 -13.66 12.57
N ILE A 69 -6.37 -14.32 12.92
CA ILE A 69 -5.88 -15.53 12.27
C ILE A 69 -5.80 -16.63 13.29
N ASN A 70 -6.45 -17.76 13.01
CA ASN A 70 -6.52 -18.93 13.91
C ASN A 70 -6.97 -18.56 15.34
N GLY A 71 -7.84 -17.56 15.46
CA GLY A 71 -8.39 -17.09 16.75
C GLY A 71 -7.57 -16.01 17.45
N GLU A 72 -6.40 -15.63 16.94
CA GLU A 72 -5.55 -14.58 17.50
C GLU A 72 -5.76 -13.25 16.76
N LEU A 73 -5.90 -12.13 17.50
CA LEU A 73 -5.93 -10.79 16.91
C LEU A 73 -4.54 -10.42 16.40
N VAL A 74 -4.42 -10.25 15.09
CA VAL A 74 -3.14 -9.97 14.43
C VAL A 74 -3.02 -8.53 13.91
N GLN A 75 -4.16 -7.88 13.68
CA GLN A 75 -4.19 -6.48 13.24
C GLN A 75 -5.50 -5.82 13.64
N ALA A 76 -5.42 -4.55 14.04
CA ALA A 76 -6.54 -3.63 14.11
C ALA A 76 -6.34 -2.52 13.07
N GLY A 77 -7.42 -1.90 12.63
CA GLY A 77 -7.39 -0.81 11.67
C GLY A 77 -8.65 0.04 11.71
N ASP A 78 -8.67 1.08 10.90
CA ASP A 78 -9.76 2.03 10.78
C ASP A 78 -9.89 2.56 9.34
N LEU A 79 -10.50 3.72 9.14
CA LEU A 79 -10.62 4.39 7.84
C LEU A 79 -9.27 4.86 7.27
N PHE A 80 -8.25 4.99 8.09
CA PHE A 80 -6.90 5.42 7.67
C PHE A 80 -5.99 4.21 7.51
N ASP A 81 -6.07 3.25 8.43
CA ASP A 81 -5.38 1.95 8.35
C ASP A 81 -6.33 0.90 7.75
N PHE A 82 -6.73 1.11 6.50
CA PHE A 82 -7.78 0.35 5.82
C PHE A 82 -7.26 -0.84 4.99
N PHE A 83 -6.00 -1.18 5.14
CA PHE A 83 -5.33 -2.15 4.27
C PHE A 83 -4.34 -3.00 5.07
N THR A 84 -4.23 -4.28 4.71
CA THR A 84 -3.19 -5.17 5.24
C THR A 84 -2.55 -6.04 4.17
N ARG A 85 -1.32 -6.44 4.42
CA ARG A 85 -0.57 -7.46 3.70
C ARG A 85 0.16 -8.35 4.70
N LEU A 86 -0.62 -9.18 5.39
CA LEU A 86 -0.15 -10.00 6.51
C LEU A 86 0.50 -11.29 6.03
N GLY A 87 1.69 -11.65 6.56
CA GLY A 87 2.31 -12.95 6.36
C GLY A 87 1.58 -14.04 7.15
N LEU A 88 1.10 -15.08 6.44
CA LEU A 88 0.47 -16.26 7.05
C LEU A 88 1.45 -17.42 7.20
N SER A 89 2.38 -17.58 6.27
CA SER A 89 3.41 -18.63 6.28
C SER A 89 4.59 -18.21 5.42
N THR A 90 5.79 -18.56 5.84
CA THR A 90 7.02 -18.35 5.06
C THR A 90 7.32 -19.50 4.09
N ALA A 91 6.72 -20.67 4.29
CA ALA A 91 6.86 -21.84 3.43
C ALA A 91 5.61 -22.72 3.56
N VAL A 92 4.65 -22.56 2.66
CA VAL A 92 3.38 -23.29 2.72
C VAL A 92 3.54 -24.78 2.34
N VAL A 93 2.65 -25.58 2.93
CA VAL A 93 2.47 -27.00 2.57
C VAL A 93 1.04 -27.18 2.07
N PRO A 94 0.81 -27.87 0.92
CA PRO A 94 -0.53 -28.22 0.47
C PRO A 94 -1.35 -28.90 1.55
N GLY A 95 -2.61 -28.46 1.72
CA GLY A 95 -3.49 -28.90 2.80
C GLY A 95 -3.40 -28.08 4.10
N GLN A 96 -2.38 -27.25 4.26
CA GLN A 96 -2.31 -26.29 5.38
C GLN A 96 -3.50 -25.34 5.32
N SER A 97 -4.11 -25.07 6.47
CA SER A 97 -5.30 -24.22 6.56
C SER A 97 -5.13 -23.10 7.57
N PHE A 98 -5.78 -21.98 7.30
CA PHE A 98 -5.85 -20.79 8.14
C PHE A 98 -7.30 -20.37 8.30
N ASP A 99 -7.73 -20.14 9.53
CA ASP A 99 -9.02 -19.55 9.85
C ASP A 99 -8.85 -18.02 9.90
N VAL A 100 -9.46 -17.33 8.95
CA VAL A 100 -9.44 -15.87 8.85
C VAL A 100 -10.78 -15.34 9.34
N VAL A 101 -10.77 -14.46 10.34
CA VAL A 101 -11.97 -13.77 10.84
C VAL A 101 -11.74 -12.27 10.78
N LEU A 102 -12.71 -11.56 10.23
CA LEU A 102 -12.75 -10.10 10.22
C LEU A 102 -13.98 -9.62 11.01
N ARG A 103 -13.76 -8.72 11.96
CA ARG A 103 -14.81 -7.90 12.54
C ARG A 103 -14.67 -6.50 11.97
N LEU A 104 -15.70 -6.03 11.30
CA LEU A 104 -15.70 -4.74 10.62
C LEU A 104 -16.93 -3.93 11.08
N GLU A 105 -16.71 -2.70 11.54
CA GLU A 105 -17.76 -1.76 11.88
C GLU A 105 -17.82 -0.68 10.80
N SER A 106 -18.98 -0.53 10.15
CA SER A 106 -19.15 0.48 9.12
C SER A 106 -19.12 1.90 9.68
N PRO A 107 -18.66 2.91 8.91
CA PRO A 107 -18.73 4.30 9.30
C PRO A 107 -20.17 4.74 9.60
N LYS A 108 -20.32 5.75 10.48
CA LYS A 108 -21.65 6.32 10.80
C LYS A 108 -22.21 7.15 9.65
N HIS A 109 -21.35 7.63 8.77
CA HIS A 109 -21.71 8.48 7.64
C HIS A 109 -21.91 7.69 6.34
N ASP A 110 -21.39 6.42 6.24
CA ASP A 110 -21.43 5.65 5.01
C ASP A 110 -21.65 4.15 5.28
N ALA A 111 -21.97 3.39 4.23
CA ALA A 111 -22.00 1.93 4.25
C ALA A 111 -20.57 1.39 4.36
N GLY A 112 -20.41 0.28 5.08
CA GLY A 112 -19.14 -0.44 5.15
C GLY A 112 -18.91 -1.29 3.91
N ALA A 113 -17.62 -1.54 3.59
CA ALA A 113 -17.24 -2.45 2.51
C ALA A 113 -15.97 -3.25 2.83
N LEU A 114 -15.98 -4.56 2.62
CA LEU A 114 -14.75 -5.32 2.37
C LEU A 114 -14.47 -5.20 0.87
N VAL A 115 -13.44 -4.44 0.53
CA VAL A 115 -13.10 -4.09 -0.85
C VAL A 115 -12.26 -5.18 -1.52
N ARG A 116 -11.41 -5.85 -0.73
CA ARG A 116 -10.53 -6.90 -1.23
C ARG A 116 -10.20 -7.89 -0.11
N SER A 117 -10.12 -9.16 -0.49
CA SER A 117 -9.53 -10.22 0.35
C SER A 117 -8.91 -11.26 -0.57
N HIS A 118 -7.58 -11.25 -0.67
CA HIS A 118 -6.81 -12.11 -1.57
C HIS A 118 -5.71 -12.85 -0.83
N LEU A 119 -5.48 -14.11 -1.19
CA LEU A 119 -4.26 -14.84 -0.85
C LEU A 119 -3.21 -14.57 -1.93
N ILE A 120 -2.01 -14.20 -1.51
CA ILE A 120 -0.88 -13.91 -2.41
C ILE A 120 0.23 -14.90 -2.10
N TYR A 121 0.66 -15.64 -3.11
CA TYR A 121 1.81 -16.55 -3.02
C TYR A 121 3.02 -15.87 -3.64
N GLU A 122 4.14 -15.90 -2.92
CA GLU A 122 5.40 -15.25 -3.32
C GLU A 122 6.54 -16.25 -3.23
N ALA A 123 7.41 -16.29 -4.24
CA ALA A 123 8.64 -17.05 -4.14
C ALA A 123 9.60 -16.38 -3.14
N PRO A 124 10.22 -17.14 -2.23
CA PRO A 124 11.17 -16.58 -1.26
C PRO A 124 12.42 -16.01 -1.92
N ASN A 125 12.75 -16.49 -3.13
CA ASN A 125 13.86 -15.99 -3.95
C ASN A 125 13.47 -16.02 -5.44
N HIS A 126 13.14 -14.86 -5.99
CA HIS A 126 12.72 -14.72 -7.39
C HIS A 126 13.79 -15.08 -8.41
N SER A 127 15.07 -15.07 -8.02
CA SER A 127 16.16 -15.44 -8.92
C SER A 127 16.27 -16.96 -9.11
N VAL A 128 15.97 -17.72 -8.06
CA VAL A 128 16.05 -19.19 -8.08
C VAL A 128 14.73 -19.82 -8.50
N SER A 129 13.63 -19.23 -8.07
CA SER A 129 12.28 -19.76 -8.30
C SER A 129 11.36 -18.61 -8.74
N PRO A 130 11.39 -18.21 -10.03
CA PRO A 130 10.63 -17.09 -10.53
C PRO A 130 9.13 -17.40 -10.46
N GLU A 131 8.39 -16.49 -9.85
CA GLU A 131 6.93 -16.62 -9.73
C GLU A 131 6.22 -15.80 -10.83
N PRO A 132 4.98 -16.21 -11.23
CA PRO A 132 4.32 -15.64 -12.41
C PRO A 132 4.10 -14.13 -12.35
N GLY A 133 3.65 -13.61 -11.21
CA GLY A 133 3.36 -12.19 -11.04
C GLY A 133 4.62 -11.33 -11.13
N PHE A 134 5.73 -11.80 -10.56
CA PHE A 134 7.00 -11.10 -10.63
C PHE A 134 7.54 -11.05 -12.08
N VAL A 135 7.53 -12.19 -12.77
CA VAL A 135 7.96 -12.24 -14.19
C VAL A 135 7.06 -11.39 -15.07
N ALA A 136 5.75 -11.41 -14.84
CA ALA A 136 4.81 -10.55 -15.56
C ALA A 136 5.12 -9.05 -15.34
N ALA A 137 5.45 -8.65 -14.11
CA ALA A 137 5.85 -7.27 -13.80
C ALA A 137 7.17 -6.88 -14.48
N GLU A 138 8.18 -7.78 -14.48
CA GLU A 138 9.43 -7.55 -15.21
C GLU A 138 9.19 -7.35 -16.72
N LEU A 139 8.36 -8.19 -17.34
CA LEU A 139 7.99 -8.08 -18.75
C LEU A 139 7.21 -6.79 -19.04
N GLN A 140 6.28 -6.40 -18.18
CA GLN A 140 5.49 -5.18 -18.32
C GLN A 140 6.37 -3.93 -18.25
N VAL A 141 7.28 -3.86 -17.29
CA VAL A 141 8.25 -2.77 -17.17
C VAL A 141 9.10 -2.70 -18.45
N LEU A 142 9.62 -3.84 -18.90
CA LEU A 142 10.43 -3.89 -20.13
C LEU A 142 9.62 -3.46 -21.36
N GLN A 143 8.36 -3.89 -21.47
CA GLN A 143 7.45 -3.48 -22.53
C GLN A 143 7.29 -1.96 -22.56
N TYR A 144 7.00 -1.31 -21.42
CA TYR A 144 6.85 0.14 -21.35
C TYR A 144 8.15 0.87 -21.70
N TYR A 145 9.29 0.37 -21.24
CA TYR A 145 10.60 0.94 -21.59
C TYR A 145 10.90 0.82 -23.09
N LEU A 146 10.64 -0.33 -23.70
CA LEU A 146 10.82 -0.50 -25.15
C LEU A 146 9.87 0.42 -25.92
N GLN A 147 8.58 0.46 -25.53
CA GLN A 147 7.59 1.29 -26.19
C GLN A 147 7.95 2.78 -26.15
N ALA A 148 8.49 3.26 -25.03
CA ALA A 148 8.84 4.67 -24.84
C ALA A 148 10.18 5.06 -25.51
N LEU A 149 11.18 4.18 -25.53
CA LEU A 149 12.55 4.52 -25.88
C LEU A 149 13.06 3.86 -27.18
N THR A 150 12.58 2.66 -27.51
CA THR A 150 13.01 1.87 -28.68
C THR A 150 11.86 1.01 -29.20
N PRO A 151 10.77 1.61 -29.70
CA PRO A 151 9.54 0.88 -30.07
C PRO A 151 9.78 -0.17 -31.16
N GLU A 152 10.79 -0.02 -31.98
CA GLU A 152 11.18 -0.97 -33.02
C GLU A 152 11.66 -2.33 -32.46
N LYS A 153 12.01 -2.39 -31.18
CA LYS A 153 12.42 -3.63 -30.49
C LYS A 153 11.25 -4.38 -29.85
N LEU A 154 10.07 -3.78 -29.75
CA LEU A 154 8.90 -4.40 -29.10
C LEU A 154 8.49 -5.73 -29.76
N PRO A 155 8.42 -5.86 -31.09
CA PRO A 155 8.09 -7.14 -31.74
C PRO A 155 9.07 -8.27 -31.40
N ARG A 156 10.31 -7.93 -31.07
CA ARG A 156 11.31 -8.92 -30.65
C ARG A 156 11.03 -9.48 -29.26
N LEU A 157 10.53 -8.65 -28.35
CA LEU A 157 10.09 -9.12 -27.01
C LEU A 157 8.86 -10.04 -27.14
N GLU A 158 7.88 -9.68 -27.96
CA GLU A 158 6.69 -10.49 -28.20
C GLU A 158 7.03 -11.85 -28.81
N ALA A 159 7.91 -11.87 -29.82
CA ALA A 159 8.41 -13.10 -30.41
C ALA A 159 9.16 -13.98 -29.39
N LEU A 160 9.94 -13.36 -28.48
CA LEU A 160 10.65 -14.06 -27.43
C LEU A 160 9.69 -14.76 -26.48
N ILE A 161 8.64 -14.06 -26.00
CA ILE A 161 7.62 -14.63 -25.12
C ILE A 161 6.94 -15.83 -25.79
N THR A 162 6.53 -15.68 -27.04
CA THR A 162 5.89 -16.75 -27.81
C THR A 162 6.81 -17.95 -27.97
N LYS A 163 8.07 -17.74 -28.29
CA LYS A 163 9.07 -18.80 -28.45
C LYS A 163 9.26 -19.60 -27.16
N GLU A 164 9.48 -18.92 -26.02
CA GLU A 164 9.72 -19.59 -24.73
C GLU A 164 8.47 -20.36 -24.25
N TRP A 165 7.27 -19.81 -24.49
CA TRP A 165 6.03 -20.51 -24.21
C TRP A 165 5.89 -21.81 -25.03
N GLN A 166 6.14 -21.75 -26.32
CA GLN A 166 6.10 -22.93 -27.21
C GLN A 166 7.14 -23.98 -26.81
N ALA A 167 8.36 -23.56 -26.47
CA ALA A 167 9.44 -24.44 -26.09
C ALA A 167 9.20 -25.15 -24.73
N SER A 168 8.40 -24.56 -23.85
CA SER A 168 8.09 -25.16 -22.53
C SER A 168 7.06 -26.29 -22.58
N HIS A 169 6.40 -26.51 -23.73
CA HIS A 169 5.35 -27.52 -23.90
C HIS A 169 4.21 -27.44 -22.84
N GLY A 170 3.92 -26.23 -22.35
CA GLY A 170 2.92 -25.97 -21.34
C GLY A 170 3.39 -26.08 -19.89
N ASP A 171 4.67 -26.34 -19.64
CA ASP A 171 5.26 -26.23 -18.31
C ASP A 171 5.53 -24.75 -17.98
N LEU A 172 4.63 -24.18 -17.18
CA LEU A 172 4.69 -22.77 -16.80
C LEU A 172 5.96 -22.44 -16.02
N HIS A 173 6.41 -23.30 -15.11
CA HIS A 173 7.61 -23.05 -14.30
C HIS A 173 8.86 -23.00 -15.19
N GLN A 174 8.99 -23.93 -16.12
CA GLN A 174 10.09 -23.95 -17.10
C GLN A 174 10.01 -22.70 -18.02
N CYS A 175 8.83 -22.33 -18.49
CA CYS A 175 8.64 -21.14 -19.30
C CYS A 175 9.10 -19.87 -18.58
N LEU A 176 8.69 -19.65 -17.32
CA LEU A 176 9.06 -18.49 -16.54
C LEU A 176 10.58 -18.41 -16.30
N ALA A 177 11.22 -19.55 -16.00
CA ALA A 177 12.66 -19.62 -15.82
C ALA A 177 13.42 -19.25 -17.11
N SER A 178 13.00 -19.82 -18.25
CA SER A 178 13.58 -19.53 -19.57
C SER A 178 13.35 -18.07 -19.99
N LEU A 179 12.15 -17.53 -19.80
CA LEU A 179 11.84 -16.13 -20.07
C LEU A 179 12.74 -15.20 -19.27
N ARG A 180 12.88 -15.44 -17.97
CA ARG A 180 13.75 -14.60 -17.12
C ARG A 180 15.19 -14.64 -17.59
N HIS A 181 15.71 -15.82 -17.93
CA HIS A 181 17.04 -15.93 -18.50
C HIS A 181 17.20 -15.15 -19.81
N SER A 182 16.20 -15.25 -20.68
CA SER A 182 16.21 -14.61 -22.01
C SER A 182 16.08 -13.07 -21.97
N ILE A 183 15.48 -12.51 -20.90
CA ILE A 183 15.38 -11.04 -20.72
C ILE A 183 16.57 -10.45 -19.92
N LEU A 184 17.42 -11.25 -19.28
CA LEU A 184 18.60 -10.75 -18.54
C LEU A 184 19.46 -9.74 -19.32
N PRO A 185 19.71 -9.91 -20.64
CA PRO A 185 20.51 -8.93 -21.41
C PRO A 185 19.91 -7.52 -21.45
N TYR A 186 18.60 -7.38 -21.24
CA TYR A 186 17.97 -6.07 -21.12
C TYR A 186 18.25 -5.40 -19.76
N GLY A 187 18.65 -6.18 -18.75
CA GLY A 187 18.88 -5.68 -17.40
C GLY A 187 19.95 -4.61 -17.34
N ASP A 188 21.06 -4.78 -18.03
CA ASP A 188 22.14 -3.77 -18.06
C ASP A 188 21.70 -2.47 -18.72
N TRP A 189 20.89 -2.56 -19.77
CA TRP A 189 20.32 -1.39 -20.41
C TRP A 189 19.29 -0.66 -19.52
N VAL A 190 18.42 -1.39 -18.83
CA VAL A 190 17.44 -0.80 -17.90
C VAL A 190 18.15 -0.18 -16.69
N LYS A 191 19.18 -0.83 -16.15
CA LYS A 191 19.98 -0.35 -15.00
C LYS A 191 20.80 0.91 -15.27
N GLN A 192 20.92 1.34 -16.52
CA GLN A 192 21.48 2.66 -16.85
C GLN A 192 20.57 3.82 -16.43
N ARG A 193 19.35 3.53 -16.00
CA ARG A 193 18.38 4.52 -15.50
C ARG A 193 18.47 4.64 -13.99
N GLN A 194 18.36 5.86 -13.51
CA GLN A 194 18.25 6.17 -12.10
C GLN A 194 16.80 6.47 -11.74
N ILE A 195 16.31 5.82 -10.71
CA ILE A 195 14.97 6.06 -10.15
C ILE A 195 15.16 6.75 -8.80
N HIS A 196 14.61 7.97 -8.68
CA HIS A 196 14.58 8.69 -7.42
C HIS A 196 13.22 8.44 -6.74
N CYS A 197 13.25 7.81 -5.56
CA CYS A 197 12.06 7.56 -4.76
C CYS A 197 12.04 8.53 -3.58
N VAL A 198 10.93 9.26 -3.43
CA VAL A 198 10.70 10.17 -2.31
C VAL A 198 9.40 9.79 -1.63
N GLY A 199 9.43 9.63 -0.31
CA GLY A 199 8.22 9.38 0.48
C GLY A 199 7.37 10.65 0.56
N HIS A 200 6.06 10.49 0.45
CA HIS A 200 5.08 11.56 0.65
C HIS A 200 3.79 10.99 1.22
N ALA A 201 3.06 11.80 1.98
CA ALA A 201 1.69 11.49 2.39
C ALA A 201 0.81 12.72 2.18
N HIS A 202 -0.17 12.61 1.28
CA HIS A 202 -1.16 13.66 1.08
C HIS A 202 -2.14 13.68 2.26
N LEU A 203 -2.34 14.85 2.86
CA LEU A 203 -3.24 15.06 4.00
C LEU A 203 -4.12 16.28 3.73
N ASP A 204 -5.40 16.05 3.44
CA ASP A 204 -6.36 17.14 3.33
C ASP A 204 -6.59 17.83 4.67
N LEU A 205 -6.51 19.16 4.69
CA LEU A 205 -6.86 19.94 5.86
C LEU A 205 -8.37 20.20 5.88
N ALA A 206 -9.09 19.33 6.57
CA ALA A 206 -10.54 19.16 6.51
C ALA A 206 -11.06 18.86 5.09
N TRP A 207 -11.79 17.82 4.91
CA TRP A 207 -12.46 17.44 3.67
C TRP A 207 -13.82 16.84 4.01
N LEU A 208 -13.96 15.50 3.94
CA LEU A 208 -15.14 14.78 4.46
C LEU A 208 -15.00 14.45 5.96
N TRP A 209 -14.00 15.04 6.62
CA TRP A 209 -13.74 14.89 8.05
C TRP A 209 -13.43 16.25 8.71
N PRO A 210 -13.62 16.37 10.03
CA PRO A 210 -13.29 17.58 10.77
C PRO A 210 -11.77 17.82 10.85
N VAL A 211 -11.38 19.08 11.00
CA VAL A 211 -9.96 19.50 11.16
C VAL A 211 -9.22 18.72 12.24
N ALA A 212 -9.93 18.34 13.33
CA ALA A 212 -9.35 17.55 14.41
C ALA A 212 -8.84 16.18 13.95
N ASP A 213 -9.44 15.58 12.92
CA ASP A 213 -9.01 14.31 12.36
C ASP A 213 -7.76 14.50 11.49
N THR A 214 -7.68 15.62 10.75
CA THR A 214 -6.45 15.99 10.05
C THR A 214 -5.26 16.11 11.00
N TRP A 215 -5.45 16.77 12.16
CA TRP A 215 -4.38 16.90 13.15
C TRP A 215 -3.89 15.54 13.66
N ARG A 216 -4.80 14.64 13.97
CA ARG A 216 -4.47 13.26 14.40
C ARG A 216 -3.77 12.47 13.28
N ALA A 217 -4.24 12.61 12.05
CA ALA A 217 -3.60 11.97 10.90
C ALA A 217 -2.17 12.50 10.66
N ALA A 218 -1.98 13.84 10.75
CA ALA A 218 -0.67 14.47 10.60
C ALA A 218 0.31 14.01 11.69
N GLU A 219 -0.11 14.02 12.96
CA GLU A 219 0.69 13.52 14.07
C GLU A 219 1.17 12.09 13.85
N ARG A 220 0.23 11.18 13.53
CA ARG A 220 0.53 9.77 13.28
C ARG A 220 1.45 9.58 12.07
N THR A 221 1.17 10.28 10.97
CA THR A 221 1.99 10.21 9.76
C THR A 221 3.42 10.65 10.03
N PHE A 222 3.60 11.82 10.66
CA PHE A 222 4.94 12.35 10.94
C PHE A 222 5.71 11.46 11.92
N GLN A 223 5.04 10.94 12.94
CA GLN A 223 5.64 10.00 13.87
C GLN A 223 6.08 8.70 13.17
N SER A 224 5.24 8.16 12.27
CA SER A 224 5.56 6.96 11.50
C SER A 224 6.78 7.18 10.61
N VAL A 225 6.86 8.32 9.92
CA VAL A 225 8.01 8.67 9.08
C VAL A 225 9.29 8.80 9.91
N LEU A 226 9.23 9.50 11.05
CA LEU A 226 10.38 9.64 11.94
C LEU A 226 10.88 8.28 12.46
N THR A 227 9.97 7.36 12.78
CA THR A 227 10.32 5.99 13.18
C THR A 227 10.95 5.23 12.01
N LEU A 228 10.34 5.27 10.83
CA LEU A 228 10.88 4.61 9.63
C LEU A 228 12.27 5.15 9.25
N GLN A 229 12.54 6.43 9.43
CA GLN A 229 13.86 7.01 9.16
C GLN A 229 14.96 6.53 10.13
N GLN A 230 14.58 6.03 11.32
CA GLN A 230 15.52 5.36 12.23
C GLN A 230 15.88 3.96 11.73
N ASP A 231 14.89 3.22 11.23
CA ASP A 231 15.08 1.85 10.72
C ASP A 231 15.68 1.84 9.31
N PHE A 232 15.37 2.86 8.49
CA PHE A 232 15.80 3.02 7.11
C PHE A 232 16.46 4.39 6.89
N PRO A 233 17.76 4.53 7.20
CA PRO A 233 18.46 5.82 7.13
C PRO A 233 18.50 6.46 5.73
N GLU A 234 18.28 5.68 4.67
CA GLU A 234 18.17 6.16 3.28
C GLU A 234 16.81 6.80 2.95
N LEU A 235 15.78 6.60 3.79
CA LEU A 235 14.45 7.13 3.53
C LEU A 235 14.47 8.66 3.53
N THR A 236 14.06 9.25 2.41
CA THR A 236 13.74 10.66 2.29
C THR A 236 12.23 10.87 2.24
N TYR A 237 11.77 11.96 2.80
CA TYR A 237 10.36 12.28 2.88
C TYR A 237 10.11 13.74 2.56
N THR A 238 8.99 14.04 1.94
CA THR A 238 8.55 15.40 1.66
C THR A 238 7.13 15.63 2.14
N HIS A 239 6.84 16.87 2.56
CA HIS A 239 5.50 17.28 2.91
C HIS A 239 5.28 18.77 2.61
N SER A 240 4.06 19.10 2.15
CA SER A 240 3.73 20.45 1.71
C SER A 240 3.03 21.25 2.83
N SER A 241 2.14 21.42 3.29
CA SER A 241 1.25 22.18 4.20
C SER A 241 1.91 22.69 5.48
N PRO A 242 2.51 23.89 5.51
CA PRO A 242 3.04 24.54 6.71
C PRO A 242 2.07 24.60 7.88
N ALA A 243 0.76 24.67 7.66
CA ALA A 243 -0.24 24.65 8.70
C ALA A 243 -0.16 23.40 9.59
N LEU A 244 0.18 22.24 9.02
CA LEU A 244 0.33 20.99 9.77
C LEU A 244 1.55 21.04 10.68
N PHE A 245 2.65 21.61 10.20
CA PHE A 245 3.85 21.83 11.02
C PHE A 245 3.61 22.85 12.12
N ALA A 246 2.86 23.93 11.85
CA ALA A 246 2.51 24.93 12.86
C ALA A 246 1.64 24.34 13.97
N TRP A 247 0.71 23.46 13.62
CA TRP A 247 -0.06 22.72 14.61
C TRP A 247 0.83 21.78 15.43
N LEU A 248 1.73 21.04 14.78
CA LEU A 248 2.68 20.13 15.44
C LEU A 248 3.58 20.91 16.40
N GLU A 249 4.14 22.06 15.98
CA GLU A 249 4.94 22.96 16.82
C GLU A 249 4.20 23.35 18.11
N ALA A 250 2.93 23.74 17.98
CA ALA A 250 2.14 24.23 19.11
C ALA A 250 1.70 23.11 20.08
N HIS A 251 1.47 21.90 19.59
CA HIS A 251 0.82 20.83 20.37
C HIS A 251 1.72 19.61 20.61
N ARG A 252 2.78 19.45 19.82
CA ARG A 252 3.72 18.32 19.86
C ARG A 252 5.15 18.79 19.60
N PRO A 253 5.74 19.59 20.48
CA PRO A 253 7.03 20.23 20.24
C PRO A 253 8.17 19.23 20.01
N GLU A 254 8.16 18.08 20.69
CA GLU A 254 9.21 17.07 20.53
C GLU A 254 9.24 16.46 19.11
N PRO A 255 8.16 15.90 18.56
CA PRO A 255 8.11 15.50 17.15
C PRO A 255 8.45 16.64 16.18
N PHE A 256 8.02 17.86 16.45
CA PHE A 256 8.38 19.02 15.64
C PHE A 256 9.90 19.26 15.59
N HIS A 257 10.58 19.20 16.72
CA HIS A 257 12.03 19.31 16.78
C HIS A 257 12.74 18.17 16.02
N GLN A 258 12.21 16.95 16.09
CA GLN A 258 12.74 15.84 15.32
C GLN A 258 12.59 16.09 13.81
N VAL A 259 11.44 16.60 13.34
CA VAL A 259 11.25 17.00 11.94
C VAL A 259 12.28 18.08 11.55
N GLN A 260 12.50 19.12 12.39
CA GLN A 260 13.52 20.14 12.12
C GLN A 260 14.93 19.54 11.98
N GLN A 261 15.27 18.52 12.75
CA GLN A 261 16.56 17.83 12.59
C GLN A 261 16.63 17.06 11.26
N GLN A 262 15.56 16.36 10.88
CA GLN A 262 15.52 15.67 9.59
C GLN A 262 15.58 16.63 8.40
N VAL A 263 14.98 17.81 8.50
CA VAL A 263 15.14 18.87 7.49
C VAL A 263 16.61 19.33 7.39
N LYS A 264 17.28 19.58 8.51
CA LYS A 264 18.69 19.98 8.53
C LYS A 264 19.63 18.93 7.92
N THR A 265 19.29 17.66 8.05
CA THR A 265 20.09 16.56 7.48
C THR A 265 19.72 16.23 6.03
N GLY A 266 18.74 16.92 5.44
CA GLY A 266 18.25 16.68 4.08
C GLY A 266 17.42 15.41 3.92
N LYS A 267 16.96 14.81 5.04
CA LYS A 267 16.09 13.62 5.02
C LYS A 267 14.61 13.96 4.97
N TRP A 268 14.27 15.20 5.26
CA TRP A 268 12.91 15.72 5.15
C TRP A 268 12.91 17.02 4.36
N SER A 269 12.13 17.09 3.28
CA SER A 269 11.93 18.29 2.48
C SER A 269 10.58 18.92 2.81
N ILE A 270 10.55 20.23 2.85
CA ILE A 270 9.31 21.01 2.92
C ILE A 270 9.06 21.56 1.52
N ASP A 271 7.98 21.14 0.89
CA ASP A 271 7.66 21.53 -0.49
C ASP A 271 6.45 22.48 -0.53
N ALA A 272 6.26 23.10 -1.68
CA ALA A 272 5.12 23.93 -2.06
C ALA A 272 4.91 25.27 -1.35
N GLY A 273 5.34 25.51 -0.16
CA GLY A 273 5.32 26.83 0.50
C GLY A 273 3.98 27.58 0.60
N LEU A 274 2.86 26.99 0.22
CA LEU A 274 1.51 27.46 0.50
C LEU A 274 1.13 27.06 1.91
N TRP A 275 0.47 27.93 2.67
CA TRP A 275 0.06 27.64 4.05
C TRP A 275 -0.75 26.35 4.17
N VAL A 276 -1.74 26.17 3.28
CA VAL A 276 -2.46 24.94 2.99
C VAL A 276 -2.58 24.77 1.49
N GLU A 277 -2.97 23.60 1.01
CA GLU A 277 -3.32 23.37 -0.39
C GLU A 277 -4.72 23.95 -0.66
N PRO A 278 -4.85 25.14 -1.31
CA PRO A 278 -6.14 25.76 -1.55
C PRO A 278 -6.79 25.23 -2.83
N GLU A 279 -8.12 25.24 -2.88
CA GLU A 279 -8.83 25.10 -4.15
C GLU A 279 -8.66 26.40 -4.97
N LEU A 280 -7.71 26.38 -5.90
CA LEU A 280 -7.31 27.56 -6.67
C LEU A 280 -8.39 28.13 -7.57
N THR A 281 -9.39 27.31 -7.95
CA THR A 281 -10.48 27.72 -8.85
C THR A 281 -11.51 28.60 -8.14
N ILE A 282 -11.62 28.53 -6.82
CA ILE A 282 -12.60 29.29 -6.03
C ILE A 282 -11.95 30.28 -5.06
N ALA A 283 -10.66 30.14 -4.77
CA ALA A 283 -9.96 31.06 -3.88
C ALA A 283 -9.68 32.40 -4.59
N SER A 284 -9.84 33.53 -3.86
CA SER A 284 -9.47 34.85 -4.40
C SER A 284 -7.94 35.00 -4.58
N GLY A 285 -7.52 35.85 -5.48
CA GLY A 285 -6.09 36.16 -5.69
C GLY A 285 -5.41 36.67 -4.42
N GLU A 286 -6.08 37.49 -3.60
CA GLU A 286 -5.59 37.93 -2.30
C GLU A 286 -5.39 36.76 -1.34
N SER A 287 -6.35 35.82 -1.28
CA SER A 287 -6.23 34.63 -0.46
C SER A 287 -5.03 33.78 -0.87
N ILE A 288 -4.86 33.55 -2.17
CA ILE A 288 -3.71 32.78 -2.70
C ILE A 288 -2.39 33.48 -2.37
N SER A 289 -2.30 34.80 -2.55
CA SER A 289 -1.11 35.58 -2.21
C SER A 289 -0.75 35.45 -0.73
N ARG A 290 -1.73 35.43 0.16
CA ARG A 290 -1.52 35.22 1.60
C ARG A 290 -1.10 33.79 1.94
N GLN A 291 -1.65 32.79 1.25
CA GLN A 291 -1.21 31.40 1.41
C GLN A 291 0.31 31.28 1.17
N ILE A 292 0.80 31.88 0.07
CA ILE A 292 2.20 31.91 -0.25
C ILE A 292 2.99 32.71 0.81
N LEU A 293 2.56 33.94 1.12
CA LEU A 293 3.26 34.81 2.03
C LEU A 293 3.47 34.18 3.42
N TYR A 294 2.39 33.65 4.01
CA TYR A 294 2.47 33.05 5.34
C TYR A 294 3.20 31.71 5.32
N GLY A 295 3.00 30.89 4.30
CA GLY A 295 3.73 29.64 4.12
C GLY A 295 5.23 29.86 4.02
N GLN A 296 5.68 30.75 3.14
CA GLN A 296 7.09 31.08 2.95
C GLN A 296 7.73 31.68 4.23
N ARG A 297 7.04 32.60 4.88
CA ARG A 297 7.53 33.19 6.15
C ARG A 297 7.68 32.16 7.25
N TYR A 298 6.74 31.25 7.37
CA TYR A 298 6.81 30.17 8.35
C TYR A 298 7.99 29.24 8.05
N CYS A 299 8.12 28.76 6.81
CA CYS A 299 9.21 27.89 6.39
C CYS A 299 10.55 28.55 6.63
N GLN A 300 10.73 29.81 6.23
CA GLN A 300 11.95 30.57 6.47
C GLN A 300 12.27 30.68 7.97
N SER A 301 11.27 30.95 8.81
CA SER A 301 11.50 31.17 10.25
C SER A 301 11.79 29.89 11.01
N LYS A 302 11.21 28.74 10.58
CA LYS A 302 11.27 27.47 11.33
C LYS A 302 12.27 26.46 10.75
N PHE A 303 12.51 26.50 9.46
CA PHE A 303 13.38 25.57 8.75
C PHE A 303 14.57 26.25 8.06
N GLY A 304 14.61 27.57 8.01
CA GLY A 304 15.72 28.35 7.46
C GLY A 304 15.76 28.40 5.93
N ALA A 305 14.70 27.93 5.25
CA ALA A 305 14.60 27.93 3.80
C ALA A 305 13.25 28.47 3.32
N THR A 306 13.27 29.18 2.19
CA THR A 306 12.09 29.42 1.37
C THR A 306 11.91 28.25 0.42
N VAL A 307 10.68 27.88 0.10
CA VAL A 307 10.34 26.69 -0.67
C VAL A 307 9.75 27.12 -2.02
#